data_936d7f4cd06b48d054e0416fc471a018
#
_entry.id   936d7f4cd06b48d054e0416fc471a018
#
_cell.length_a   1.000
_cell.length_b   1.000
_cell.length_c   1.000
_cell.angle_alpha   90.00
_cell.angle_beta   90.00
_cell.angle_gamma   90.00
#
_symmetry.space_group_name_H-M   'P 1'
#
loop_
_entity.id
_entity.type
_entity.pdbx_description
1 polymer ?
#
loop_
_entity_poly.entity_id
_entity_poly.type
_entity_poly.pdbx_seq_one_letter_code
_entity_poly.pdbx_strand_id
1 'polypeptide(L)'
;MINLFFYRHNKKKFAQKISPAEINFHELTFVLKGELEYEVDGQKLLLSQNDGIFIKSGSLRKRKDAEGVDYVSFNFFGEEENLPLYLPNAVNSSIKLLTAVCDEIHEKIYDGENQMSLAFQLILSIIKSSIITANENPVIVAIKQYIYTNLAEKISLTELANNVGYSPNYCSSLFKKHTGFTIIGYLINERVEEAKKLIDENILTLQQISSSLGFEDYNYFSRIFKRISGYTPSEYKKLTYQK
;
A
#
# COMPACT_ATOMS: atom_id res chain seq x y z
N MET A 1 -0.41 7.20 16.44
CA MET A 1 1.05 7.00 16.16
C MET A 1 1.38 5.54 16.47
N ILE A 2 2.04 4.82 15.56
CA ILE A 2 2.42 3.41 15.76
C ILE A 2 3.71 3.37 16.57
N ASN A 3 3.72 2.58 17.65
CA ASN A 3 4.89 2.37 18.48
C ASN A 3 5.27 0.88 18.41
N LEU A 4 6.28 0.56 17.60
CA LEU A 4 6.88 -0.77 17.51
C LEU A 4 7.83 -0.95 18.69
N PHE A 5 7.61 -1.97 19.52
CA PHE A 5 8.45 -2.23 20.69
C PHE A 5 9.16 -3.59 20.65
N PHE A 6 8.81 -4.45 19.67
CA PHE A 6 9.40 -5.78 19.55
C PHE A 6 9.48 -6.20 18.08
N TYR A 7 10.66 -6.67 17.70
CA TYR A 7 10.95 -7.34 16.43
C TYR A 7 11.66 -8.65 16.69
N ARG A 8 11.30 -9.67 15.95
CA ARG A 8 11.97 -10.98 16.00
C ARG A 8 11.97 -11.63 14.63
N HIS A 9 13.16 -12.04 14.17
CA HIS A 9 13.30 -12.97 13.06
C HIS A 9 13.76 -14.32 13.58
N ASN A 10 12.92 -15.36 13.44
CA ASN A 10 13.25 -16.70 13.86
C ASN A 10 13.92 -17.50 12.73
N LYS A 11 15.21 -17.32 12.55
CA LYS A 11 16.05 -18.07 11.58
C LYS A 11 16.42 -19.48 12.07
N LYS A 12 15.98 -19.87 13.28
CA LYS A 12 16.43 -21.10 13.97
C LYS A 12 15.72 -22.38 13.59
N LYS A 13 14.87 -22.34 12.59
CA LYS A 13 14.09 -23.49 12.10
C LYS A 13 13.15 -24.16 13.12
N PHE A 14 13.05 -23.63 14.35
CA PHE A 14 12.14 -24.11 15.39
C PHE A 14 11.36 -22.95 15.99
N ALA A 15 10.04 -23.01 15.90
CA ALA A 15 9.14 -22.08 16.57
C ALA A 15 8.64 -22.71 17.89
N GLN A 16 8.94 -22.05 19.00
CA GLN A 16 8.45 -22.50 20.31
C GLN A 16 6.93 -22.34 20.42
N LYS A 17 6.29 -23.30 21.11
CA LYS A 17 4.89 -23.18 21.51
C LYS A 17 4.64 -21.88 22.27
N ILE A 18 3.50 -21.26 21.97
CA ILE A 18 2.95 -20.17 22.77
C ILE A 18 1.74 -20.72 23.51
N SER A 19 1.80 -20.70 24.86
CA SER A 19 0.66 -21.05 25.71
C SER A 19 -0.48 -20.05 25.51
N PRO A 20 -1.75 -20.43 25.72
CA PRO A 20 -2.87 -19.52 25.61
C PRO A 20 -2.64 -18.28 26.51
N ALA A 21 -2.69 -17.11 25.89
CA ALA A 21 -2.55 -15.82 26.58
C ALA A 21 -3.28 -14.73 25.81
N GLU A 22 -3.99 -13.88 26.52
CA GLU A 22 -4.50 -12.63 25.98
C GLU A 22 -3.33 -11.65 25.81
N ILE A 23 -3.26 -10.98 24.67
CA ILE A 23 -2.22 -10.00 24.36
C ILE A 23 -2.76 -8.58 24.46
N ASN A 24 -1.99 -7.67 25.04
CA ASN A 24 -2.33 -6.25 25.17
C ASN A 24 -1.64 -5.37 24.12
N PHE A 25 -1.18 -5.95 23.03
CA PHE A 25 -0.53 -5.31 21.90
C PHE A 25 -1.03 -5.93 20.59
N HIS A 26 -0.73 -5.30 19.46
CA HIS A 26 -0.95 -5.90 18.14
C HIS A 26 0.26 -6.75 17.75
N GLU A 27 0.01 -7.92 17.15
CA GLU A 27 1.05 -8.77 16.58
C GLU A 27 0.84 -8.92 15.07
N LEU A 28 1.91 -8.70 14.30
CA LEU A 28 1.97 -9.00 12.87
C LEU A 28 3.09 -10.01 12.65
N THR A 29 2.74 -11.20 12.17
CA THR A 29 3.71 -12.28 11.91
C THR A 29 3.61 -12.75 10.47
N PHE A 30 4.76 -12.96 9.80
CA PHE A 30 4.88 -13.51 8.46
C PHE A 30 5.67 -14.81 8.48
N VAL A 31 5.21 -15.80 7.72
CA VAL A 31 5.92 -17.06 7.49
C VAL A 31 6.75 -16.93 6.22
N LEU A 32 8.08 -16.92 6.36
CA LEU A 32 9.01 -16.84 5.24
C LEU A 32 9.31 -18.23 4.66
N LYS A 33 9.24 -19.28 5.49
CA LYS A 33 9.41 -20.69 5.10
C LYS A 33 8.73 -21.62 6.10
N GLY A 34 8.17 -22.73 5.61
CA GLY A 34 7.50 -23.72 6.46
C GLY A 34 6.07 -23.31 6.79
N GLU A 35 5.57 -23.77 7.94
CA GLU A 35 4.19 -23.58 8.37
C GLU A 35 4.11 -23.29 9.87
N LEU A 36 3.12 -22.47 10.27
CA LEU A 36 2.79 -22.15 11.66
C LEU A 36 1.30 -22.37 11.92
N GLU A 37 0.97 -23.09 12.98
CA GLU A 37 -0.41 -23.28 13.42
C GLU A 37 -0.72 -22.37 14.61
N TYR A 38 -1.63 -21.44 14.39
CA TYR A 38 -2.19 -20.54 15.40
C TYR A 38 -3.62 -20.92 15.75
N GLU A 39 -4.03 -20.57 16.97
CA GLU A 39 -5.44 -20.44 17.33
C GLU A 39 -5.63 -19.09 18.00
N VAL A 40 -6.54 -18.28 17.46
CA VAL A 40 -6.85 -16.91 17.92
C VAL A 40 -8.34 -16.83 18.14
N ASP A 41 -8.76 -16.50 19.37
CA ASP A 41 -10.16 -16.40 19.78
C ASP A 41 -11.00 -17.64 19.39
N GLY A 42 -10.38 -18.85 19.48
CA GLY A 42 -10.97 -20.12 19.11
C GLY A 42 -10.89 -20.48 17.62
N GLN A 43 -10.51 -19.57 16.74
CA GLN A 43 -10.32 -19.82 15.32
C GLN A 43 -8.93 -20.43 15.08
N LYS A 44 -8.88 -21.63 14.48
CA LYS A 44 -7.62 -22.30 14.09
C LYS A 44 -7.21 -21.84 12.69
N LEU A 45 -5.95 -21.52 12.54
CA LEU A 45 -5.33 -21.04 11.31
C LEU A 45 -4.01 -21.76 11.07
N LEU A 46 -3.83 -22.30 9.87
CA LEU A 46 -2.56 -22.79 9.38
C LEU A 46 -1.99 -21.74 8.41
N LEU A 47 -0.86 -21.17 8.77
CA LEU A 47 -0.13 -20.23 7.92
C LEU A 47 0.93 -21.00 7.17
N SER A 48 0.88 -20.96 5.85
CA SER A 48 1.90 -21.52 4.97
C SER A 48 2.93 -20.46 4.56
N GLN A 49 3.94 -20.87 3.84
CA GLN A 49 4.96 -19.96 3.32
C GLN A 49 4.35 -18.79 2.55
N ASN A 50 4.79 -17.58 2.82
CA ASN A 50 4.36 -16.27 2.35
C ASN A 50 3.03 -15.77 2.96
N ASP A 51 2.39 -16.50 3.85
CA ASP A 51 1.24 -15.99 4.57
C ASP A 51 1.65 -15.10 5.76
N GLY A 52 0.68 -14.31 6.21
CA GLY A 52 0.78 -13.52 7.43
C GLY A 52 -0.43 -13.67 8.33
N ILE A 53 -0.27 -13.27 9.57
CA ILE A 53 -1.35 -13.14 10.55
C ILE A 53 -1.25 -11.81 11.25
N PHE A 54 -2.40 -11.14 11.39
CA PHE A 54 -2.52 -9.94 12.21
C PHE A 54 -3.45 -10.22 13.39
N ILE A 55 -2.90 -10.18 14.59
CA ILE A 55 -3.63 -10.44 15.84
C ILE A 55 -3.82 -9.11 16.57
N LYS A 56 -5.07 -8.74 16.84
CA LYS A 56 -5.40 -7.52 17.56
C LYS A 56 -5.09 -7.61 19.03
N SER A 57 -4.81 -6.48 19.65
CA SER A 57 -4.80 -6.33 21.10
C SER A 57 -6.14 -6.77 21.69
N GLY A 58 -6.13 -7.47 22.83
CA GLY A 58 -7.29 -8.07 23.47
C GLY A 58 -7.63 -9.47 22.99
N SER A 59 -6.95 -10.02 21.97
CA SER A 59 -7.19 -11.39 21.48
C SER A 59 -6.48 -12.44 22.34
N LEU A 60 -7.17 -13.57 22.57
CA LEU A 60 -6.58 -14.77 23.16
C LEU A 60 -5.89 -15.57 22.07
N ARG A 61 -4.54 -15.64 22.11
CA ARG A 61 -3.77 -16.39 21.13
C ARG A 61 -3.03 -17.57 21.74
N LYS A 62 -2.87 -18.63 20.94
CA LYS A 62 -1.90 -19.69 21.17
C LYS A 62 -1.29 -20.13 19.85
N ARG A 63 -0.10 -20.73 19.89
CA ARG A 63 0.60 -21.28 18.73
C ARG A 63 1.21 -22.63 19.11
N LYS A 64 1.12 -23.60 18.20
CA LYS A 64 1.87 -24.85 18.36
C LYS A 64 3.36 -24.64 18.10
N ASP A 65 4.18 -25.51 18.63
CA ASP A 65 5.56 -25.66 18.20
C ASP A 65 5.62 -26.14 16.76
N ALA A 66 6.64 -25.72 16.03
CA ALA A 66 6.86 -26.11 14.65
C ALA A 66 8.35 -26.20 14.34
N GLU A 67 8.73 -27.20 13.53
CA GLU A 67 10.09 -27.40 13.02
C GLU A 67 10.20 -26.92 11.57
N GLY A 68 11.41 -26.58 11.15
CA GLY A 68 11.68 -26.18 9.77
C GLY A 68 11.10 -24.84 9.37
N VAL A 69 10.69 -24.01 10.34
CA VAL A 69 10.00 -22.75 10.08
C VAL A 69 10.93 -21.55 10.22
N ASP A 70 10.80 -20.62 9.27
CA ASP A 70 11.40 -19.31 9.26
C ASP A 70 10.28 -18.26 9.26
N TYR A 71 10.26 -17.35 10.25
CA TYR A 71 9.22 -16.36 10.40
C TYR A 71 9.73 -15.07 11.05
N VAL A 72 9.08 -13.97 10.75
CA VAL A 72 9.30 -12.66 11.38
C VAL A 72 8.04 -12.23 12.13
N SER A 73 8.21 -11.60 13.29
CA SER A 73 7.12 -11.06 14.10
C SER A 73 7.44 -9.65 14.55
N PHE A 74 6.42 -8.80 14.51
CA PHE A 74 6.40 -7.43 14.98
C PHE A 74 5.29 -7.28 16.02
N ASN A 75 5.64 -6.74 17.21
CA ASN A 75 4.64 -6.39 18.22
C ASN A 75 4.64 -4.87 18.41
N PHE A 76 3.47 -4.27 18.37
CA PHE A 76 3.34 -2.82 18.41
C PHE A 76 2.06 -2.35 19.11
N PHE A 77 2.10 -1.09 19.57
CA PHE A 77 0.93 -0.34 20.02
C PHE A 77 0.54 0.70 18.96
N GLY A 78 -0.72 1.06 18.91
CA GLY A 78 -1.21 2.09 18.00
C GLY A 78 -2.72 2.07 17.88
N GLU A 79 -3.25 2.94 17.03
CA GLU A 79 -4.64 2.91 16.64
C GLU A 79 -4.96 1.58 15.95
N GLU A 80 -6.19 1.08 16.13
CA GLU A 80 -6.61 -0.18 15.55
C GLU A 80 -6.39 -0.19 14.04
N GLU A 81 -5.46 -1.02 13.62
CA GLU A 81 -5.26 -1.31 12.23
C GLU A 81 -6.39 -2.22 11.76
N ASN A 82 -7.13 -1.78 10.75
CA ASN A 82 -8.25 -2.56 10.21
C ASN A 82 -7.73 -3.62 9.21
N LEU A 83 -6.85 -4.49 9.68
CA LEU A 83 -6.32 -5.62 8.93
C LEU A 83 -7.11 -6.89 9.24
N PRO A 84 -7.34 -7.79 8.27
CA PRO A 84 -7.91 -9.10 8.53
C PRO A 84 -6.95 -9.97 9.34
N LEU A 85 -7.51 -10.90 10.13
CA LEU A 85 -6.73 -11.84 10.94
C LEU A 85 -5.77 -12.66 10.08
N TYR A 86 -6.21 -13.17 8.93
CA TYR A 86 -5.41 -13.95 7.98
C TYR A 86 -5.05 -13.10 6.76
N LEU A 87 -3.79 -13.13 6.38
CA LEU A 87 -3.19 -12.36 5.29
C LEU A 87 -2.56 -13.35 4.28
N PRO A 88 -3.33 -13.90 3.34
CA PRO A 88 -2.82 -14.85 2.36
C PRO A 88 -1.83 -14.18 1.41
N ASN A 89 -0.71 -14.86 1.14
CA ASN A 89 0.34 -14.39 0.21
C ASN A 89 0.81 -12.94 0.50
N ALA A 90 0.81 -12.53 1.76
CA ALA A 90 1.22 -11.19 2.17
C ALA A 90 2.70 -10.90 1.91
N VAL A 91 3.55 -11.95 1.89
CA VAL A 91 5.00 -11.81 1.74
C VAL A 91 5.40 -11.80 0.26
N ASN A 92 5.46 -10.61 -0.31
CA ASN A 92 6.02 -10.36 -1.64
C ASN A 92 7.51 -9.97 -1.59
N SER A 93 8.12 -9.64 -2.74
CA SER A 93 9.53 -9.23 -2.83
C SER A 93 9.85 -7.99 -1.98
N SER A 94 8.95 -7.02 -1.92
CA SER A 94 9.13 -5.80 -1.11
C SER A 94 9.12 -6.09 0.39
N ILE A 95 8.21 -6.95 0.85
CA ILE A 95 8.17 -7.38 2.26
C ILE A 95 9.44 -8.16 2.63
N LYS A 96 9.91 -9.05 1.74
CA LYS A 96 11.19 -9.78 1.96
C LYS A 96 12.38 -8.82 2.06
N LEU A 97 12.44 -7.82 1.20
CA LEU A 97 13.51 -6.80 1.26
C LEU A 97 13.45 -6.01 2.56
N LEU A 98 12.27 -5.55 2.96
CA LEU A 98 12.09 -4.77 4.19
C LEU A 98 12.36 -5.60 5.44
N THR A 99 12.04 -6.88 5.48
CA THR A 99 12.41 -7.76 6.60
C THR A 99 13.92 -7.95 6.69
N ALA A 100 14.63 -8.02 5.55
CA ALA A 100 16.10 -8.04 5.55
C ALA A 100 16.69 -6.72 6.05
N VAL A 101 16.10 -5.58 5.71
CA VAL A 101 16.47 -4.26 6.27
C VAL A 101 16.22 -4.23 7.77
N CYS A 102 15.09 -4.75 8.26
CA CYS A 102 14.82 -4.85 9.70
C CYS A 102 15.86 -5.71 10.43
N ASP A 103 16.30 -6.83 9.83
CA ASP A 103 17.39 -7.64 10.38
C ASP A 103 18.68 -6.83 10.52
N GLU A 104 19.04 -6.11 9.47
CA GLU A 104 20.28 -5.31 9.44
C GLU A 104 20.25 -4.19 10.49
N ILE A 105 19.11 -3.52 10.66
CA ILE A 105 18.90 -2.52 11.72
C ILE A 105 19.02 -3.16 13.09
N HIS A 106 18.36 -4.31 13.30
CA HIS A 106 18.36 -5.01 14.59
C HIS A 106 19.74 -5.53 15.01
N GLU A 107 20.56 -5.95 14.04
CA GLU A 107 21.91 -6.49 14.29
C GLU A 107 22.99 -5.40 14.47
N LYS A 108 22.86 -4.25 13.83
CA LYS A 108 23.97 -3.27 13.68
C LYS A 108 23.77 -1.94 14.41
N ILE A 109 22.54 -1.56 14.75
CA ILE A 109 22.27 -0.21 15.25
C ILE A 109 21.83 -0.26 16.71
N TYR A 110 22.66 0.30 17.58
CA TYR A 110 22.40 0.39 19.04
C TYR A 110 21.24 1.32 19.39
N ASP A 111 20.80 2.19 18.45
CA ASP A 111 19.70 3.16 18.59
C ASP A 111 18.81 3.18 17.35
N GLY A 112 18.45 1.99 16.85
CA GLY A 112 17.70 1.81 15.61
C GLY A 112 16.17 1.88 15.76
N GLU A 113 15.62 2.34 16.89
CA GLU A 113 14.17 2.34 17.13
C GLU A 113 13.40 3.15 16.08
N ASN A 114 13.89 4.33 15.70
CA ASN A 114 13.25 5.17 14.69
C ASN A 114 13.30 4.53 13.29
N GLN A 115 14.44 3.98 12.87
CA GLN A 115 14.60 3.33 11.57
C GLN A 115 13.75 2.06 11.50
N MET A 116 13.71 1.26 12.57
CA MET A 116 12.88 0.07 12.66
C MET A 116 11.39 0.42 12.58
N SER A 117 10.97 1.48 13.27
CA SER A 117 9.59 1.96 13.22
C SER A 117 9.20 2.43 11.81
N LEU A 118 10.07 3.15 11.09
CA LEU A 118 9.84 3.58 9.72
C LEU A 118 9.75 2.39 8.75
N ALA A 119 10.66 1.41 8.86
CA ALA A 119 10.61 0.20 8.05
C ALA A 119 9.31 -0.58 8.27
N PHE A 120 8.88 -0.69 9.53
CA PHE A 120 7.63 -1.35 9.89
C PHE A 120 6.39 -0.60 9.36
N GLN A 121 6.36 0.73 9.45
CA GLN A 121 5.28 1.54 8.88
C GLN A 121 5.17 1.34 7.36
N LEU A 122 6.30 1.22 6.66
CA LEU A 122 6.32 0.93 5.23
C LEU A 122 5.77 -0.48 4.95
N ILE A 123 6.11 -1.49 5.75
CA ILE A 123 5.52 -2.84 5.68
C ILE A 123 4.01 -2.77 5.81
N LEU A 124 3.48 -2.09 6.83
CA LEU A 124 2.04 -1.93 7.03
C LEU A 124 1.37 -1.22 5.85
N SER A 125 1.98 -0.19 5.30
CA SER A 125 1.47 0.54 4.12
C SER A 125 1.35 -0.38 2.90
N ILE A 126 2.37 -1.21 2.64
CA ILE A 126 2.36 -2.18 1.53
C ILE A 126 1.25 -3.21 1.71
N ILE A 127 1.07 -3.75 2.92
CA ILE A 127 0.02 -4.73 3.21
C ILE A 127 -1.37 -4.11 3.01
N LYS A 128 -1.61 -2.92 3.55
CA LYS A 128 -2.88 -2.21 3.36
C LYS A 128 -3.19 -1.98 1.88
N SER A 129 -2.20 -1.53 1.11
CA SER A 129 -2.36 -1.35 -0.33
C SER A 129 -2.68 -2.66 -1.05
N SER A 130 -2.03 -3.76 -0.67
CA SER A 130 -2.27 -5.08 -1.25
C SER A 130 -3.68 -5.60 -0.95
N ILE A 131 -4.19 -5.38 0.27
CA ILE A 131 -5.56 -5.77 0.67
C ILE A 131 -6.61 -4.96 -0.10
N ILE A 132 -6.40 -3.64 -0.22
CA ILE A 132 -7.29 -2.77 -1.00
C ILE A 132 -7.33 -3.25 -2.45
N THR A 133 -6.17 -3.51 -3.04
CA THR A 133 -6.05 -3.99 -4.42
C THR A 133 -6.66 -5.38 -4.62
N ALA A 134 -6.49 -6.30 -3.66
CA ALA A 134 -7.08 -7.65 -3.73
C ALA A 134 -8.62 -7.63 -3.65
N ASN A 135 -9.19 -6.64 -2.99
CA ASN A 135 -10.64 -6.45 -2.91
C ASN A 135 -11.22 -5.64 -4.08
N GLU A 136 -10.40 -4.99 -4.89
CA GLU A 136 -10.81 -4.27 -6.08
C GLU A 136 -10.99 -5.24 -7.26
N ASN A 137 -11.94 -4.91 -8.15
CA ASN A 137 -12.13 -5.68 -9.38
C ASN A 137 -10.83 -5.64 -10.23
N PRO A 138 -10.23 -6.78 -10.65
CA PRO A 138 -8.95 -6.81 -11.38
C PRO A 138 -8.96 -5.94 -12.64
N VAL A 139 -10.09 -5.82 -13.32
CA VAL A 139 -10.23 -4.95 -14.50
C VAL A 139 -10.08 -3.47 -14.12
N ILE A 140 -10.64 -3.07 -12.98
CA ILE A 140 -10.50 -1.69 -12.47
C ILE A 140 -9.05 -1.39 -12.12
N VAL A 141 -8.37 -2.34 -11.45
CA VAL A 141 -6.95 -2.21 -11.12
C VAL A 141 -6.11 -2.06 -12.40
N ALA A 142 -6.36 -2.90 -13.41
CA ALA A 142 -5.66 -2.84 -14.69
C ALA A 142 -5.88 -1.52 -15.43
N ILE A 143 -7.13 -1.01 -15.41
CA ILE A 143 -7.46 0.31 -16.00
C ILE A 143 -6.72 1.44 -15.27
N LYS A 144 -6.72 1.48 -13.94
CA LYS A 144 -6.01 2.47 -13.14
C LYS A 144 -4.51 2.42 -13.41
N GLN A 145 -3.93 1.21 -13.45
CA GLN A 145 -2.52 1.00 -13.76
C GLN A 145 -2.16 1.52 -15.16
N TYR A 146 -2.99 1.23 -16.17
CA TYR A 146 -2.79 1.73 -17.52
C TYR A 146 -2.82 3.27 -17.55
N ILE A 147 -3.77 3.90 -16.86
CA ILE A 147 -3.85 5.36 -16.75
C ILE A 147 -2.58 5.92 -16.10
N TYR A 148 -2.12 5.31 -15.02
CA TYR A 148 -0.96 5.78 -14.26
C TYR A 148 0.35 5.70 -15.07
N THR A 149 0.54 4.61 -15.81
CA THR A 149 1.73 4.43 -16.67
C THR A 149 1.72 5.32 -17.92
N ASN A 150 0.55 5.79 -18.35
CA ASN A 150 0.38 6.61 -19.55
C ASN A 150 -0.18 8.01 -19.26
N LEU A 151 0.14 8.53 -18.06
CA LEU A 151 -0.48 9.77 -17.56
C LEU A 151 -0.26 10.97 -18.47
N ALA A 152 0.91 11.07 -19.11
CA ALA A 152 1.30 12.12 -20.04
C ALA A 152 0.75 11.94 -21.46
N GLU A 153 0.29 10.73 -21.78
CA GLU A 153 -0.05 10.34 -23.14
C GLU A 153 -1.55 10.59 -23.46
N LYS A 154 -1.86 10.68 -24.75
CA LYS A 154 -3.24 10.72 -25.21
C LYS A 154 -3.84 9.32 -25.15
N ILE A 155 -4.60 9.02 -24.10
CA ILE A 155 -5.22 7.69 -23.91
C ILE A 155 -6.43 7.54 -24.86
N SER A 156 -6.39 6.52 -25.72
CA SER A 156 -7.54 6.01 -26.47
C SER A 156 -8.27 4.96 -25.65
N LEU A 157 -9.60 5.09 -25.52
CA LEU A 157 -10.41 4.07 -24.85
C LEU A 157 -10.33 2.70 -25.53
N THR A 158 -10.10 2.66 -26.85
CA THR A 158 -9.94 1.43 -27.59
C THR A 158 -8.61 0.75 -27.25
N GLU A 159 -7.51 1.49 -27.21
CA GLU A 159 -6.19 0.96 -26.84
C GLU A 159 -6.17 0.48 -25.38
N LEU A 160 -6.73 1.25 -24.46
CA LEU A 160 -6.88 0.86 -23.06
C LEU A 160 -7.67 -0.45 -22.95
N ALA A 161 -8.82 -0.53 -23.61
CA ALA A 161 -9.68 -1.71 -23.58
C ALA A 161 -8.99 -2.96 -24.16
N ASN A 162 -8.25 -2.80 -25.25
CA ASN A 162 -7.43 -3.87 -25.83
C ASN A 162 -6.34 -4.33 -24.87
N ASN A 163 -5.68 -3.40 -24.17
CA ASN A 163 -4.64 -3.71 -23.18
C ASN A 163 -5.17 -4.55 -22.01
N VAL A 164 -6.36 -4.23 -21.54
CA VAL A 164 -6.99 -4.97 -20.43
C VAL A 164 -7.82 -6.18 -20.86
N GLY A 165 -7.94 -6.44 -22.18
CA GLY A 165 -8.57 -7.63 -22.75
C GLY A 165 -10.11 -7.59 -22.74
N TYR A 166 -10.73 -6.41 -22.75
CA TYR A 166 -12.20 -6.22 -22.73
C TYR A 166 -12.66 -5.20 -23.77
N SER A 167 -13.98 -5.10 -23.98
CA SER A 167 -14.54 -4.08 -24.88
C SER A 167 -14.51 -2.67 -24.25
N PRO A 168 -14.39 -1.59 -25.06
CA PRO A 168 -14.42 -0.21 -24.55
C PRO A 168 -15.68 0.13 -23.75
N ASN A 169 -16.84 -0.36 -24.19
CA ASN A 169 -18.10 -0.14 -23.50
C ASN A 169 -18.15 -0.83 -22.13
N TYR A 170 -17.64 -2.06 -22.04
CA TYR A 170 -17.54 -2.78 -20.77
C TYR A 170 -16.61 -2.04 -19.79
N CYS A 171 -15.41 -1.68 -20.23
CA CYS A 171 -14.44 -0.94 -19.41
C CYS A 171 -15.04 0.38 -18.90
N SER A 172 -15.69 1.16 -19.77
CA SER A 172 -16.28 2.45 -19.41
C SER A 172 -17.43 2.30 -18.40
N SER A 173 -18.32 1.35 -18.62
CA SER A 173 -19.46 1.09 -17.74
C SER A 173 -19.03 0.57 -16.38
N LEU A 174 -18.11 -0.41 -16.36
CA LEU A 174 -17.58 -1.01 -15.15
C LEU A 174 -16.82 0.04 -14.32
N PHE A 175 -15.93 0.79 -14.96
CA PHE A 175 -15.11 1.81 -14.31
C PHE A 175 -15.97 2.90 -13.68
N LYS A 176 -16.95 3.43 -14.43
CA LYS A 176 -17.88 4.45 -13.92
C LYS A 176 -18.72 3.93 -12.76
N LYS A 177 -19.20 2.67 -12.82
CA LYS A 177 -19.98 2.04 -11.74
C LYS A 177 -19.15 1.92 -10.45
N HIS A 178 -17.86 1.56 -10.54
CA HIS A 178 -17.02 1.33 -9.38
C HIS A 178 -16.36 2.60 -8.80
N THR A 179 -15.98 3.56 -9.67
CA THR A 179 -15.23 4.75 -9.24
C THR A 179 -16.08 6.01 -9.17
N GLY A 180 -17.28 6.02 -9.79
CA GLY A 180 -18.08 7.21 -9.98
C GLY A 180 -17.61 8.11 -11.14
N PHE A 181 -16.40 7.89 -11.67
CA PHE A 181 -15.81 8.70 -12.73
C PHE A 181 -15.82 7.99 -14.09
N THR A 182 -15.88 8.76 -15.17
CA THR A 182 -15.48 8.23 -16.48
C THR A 182 -13.96 8.01 -16.50
N ILE A 183 -13.46 7.09 -17.33
CA ILE A 183 -12.03 6.82 -17.49
C ILE A 183 -11.25 8.10 -17.81
N ILE A 184 -11.74 8.91 -18.75
CA ILE A 184 -11.11 10.20 -19.10
C ILE A 184 -11.23 11.24 -17.97
N GLY A 185 -12.35 11.25 -17.24
CA GLY A 185 -12.51 12.13 -16.08
C GLY A 185 -11.52 11.77 -14.97
N TYR A 186 -11.30 10.48 -14.75
CA TYR A 186 -10.31 9.98 -13.80
C TYR A 186 -8.88 10.34 -14.22
N LEU A 187 -8.51 10.11 -15.49
CA LEU A 187 -7.22 10.55 -16.04
C LEU A 187 -6.95 12.04 -15.79
N ILE A 188 -7.96 12.88 -16.05
CA ILE A 188 -7.85 14.33 -15.85
C ILE A 188 -7.64 14.67 -14.38
N ASN A 189 -8.34 14.00 -13.45
CA ASN A 189 -8.13 14.19 -12.02
C ASN A 189 -6.71 13.78 -11.59
N GLU A 190 -6.22 12.62 -12.03
CA GLU A 190 -4.85 12.17 -11.72
C GLU A 190 -3.78 13.14 -12.25
N ARG A 191 -3.97 13.69 -13.46
CA ARG A 191 -3.10 14.73 -14.01
C ARG A 191 -3.07 16.00 -13.14
N VAL A 192 -4.20 16.40 -12.59
CA VAL A 192 -4.27 17.58 -11.70
C VAL A 192 -3.61 17.29 -10.36
N GLU A 193 -3.80 16.09 -9.80
CA GLU A 193 -3.12 15.69 -8.56
C GLU A 193 -1.60 15.64 -8.75
N GLU A 194 -1.13 15.11 -9.88
CA GLU A 194 0.30 15.11 -10.20
C GLU A 194 0.84 16.53 -10.45
N ALA A 195 0.04 17.40 -11.09
CA ALA A 195 0.40 18.81 -11.26
C ALA A 195 0.60 19.53 -9.91
N LYS A 196 -0.20 19.23 -8.89
CA LYS A 196 -0.02 19.79 -7.54
C LYS A 196 1.34 19.42 -6.97
N LYS A 197 1.74 18.15 -7.06
CA LYS A 197 3.05 17.68 -6.60
C LYS A 197 4.20 18.40 -7.32
N LEU A 198 4.14 18.46 -8.65
CA LEU A 198 5.15 19.16 -9.46
C LEU A 198 5.22 20.66 -9.16
N ILE A 199 4.10 21.29 -8.82
CA ILE A 199 4.07 22.69 -8.36
C ILE A 199 4.77 22.82 -7.00
N ASP A 200 4.51 21.89 -6.07
CA ASP A 200 5.10 21.89 -4.74
C ASP A 200 6.63 21.66 -4.78
N GLU A 201 7.12 20.85 -5.72
CA GLU A 201 8.55 20.65 -5.97
C GLU A 201 9.28 21.89 -6.53
N ASN A 202 8.54 22.79 -7.19
CA ASN A 202 9.04 24.07 -7.75
C ASN A 202 10.24 23.98 -8.72
N ILE A 203 10.39 22.87 -9.39
CA ILE A 203 11.48 22.65 -10.36
C ILE A 203 11.10 23.14 -11.74
N LEU A 204 9.82 23.00 -12.11
CA LEU A 204 9.29 23.29 -13.44
C LEU A 204 8.43 24.55 -13.44
N THR A 205 8.35 25.20 -14.59
CA THR A 205 7.36 26.25 -14.84
C THR A 205 5.97 25.65 -14.99
N LEU A 206 4.92 26.42 -14.71
CA LEU A 206 3.53 25.95 -14.86
C LEU A 206 3.21 25.48 -16.28
N GLN A 207 3.83 26.09 -17.30
CA GLN A 207 3.67 25.69 -18.68
C GLN A 207 4.37 24.35 -18.97
N GLN A 208 5.58 24.15 -18.42
CA GLN A 208 6.28 22.86 -18.51
C GLN A 208 5.50 21.75 -17.80
N ILE A 209 4.95 22.01 -16.62
CA ILE A 209 4.08 21.08 -15.90
C ILE A 209 2.86 20.69 -16.74
N SER A 210 2.17 21.68 -17.33
CA SER A 210 1.03 21.42 -18.20
C SER A 210 1.40 20.49 -19.37
N SER A 211 2.51 20.78 -20.05
CA SER A 211 2.96 20.00 -21.20
C SER A 211 3.43 18.60 -20.80
N SER A 212 4.16 18.46 -19.68
CA SER A 212 4.66 17.15 -19.19
C SER A 212 3.54 16.21 -18.75
N LEU A 213 2.36 16.74 -18.44
CA LEU A 213 1.17 15.96 -18.07
C LEU A 213 0.19 15.75 -19.22
N GLY A 214 0.60 16.01 -20.47
CA GLY A 214 -0.19 15.74 -21.68
C GLY A 214 -1.37 16.69 -21.89
N PHE A 215 -1.29 17.93 -21.38
CA PHE A 215 -2.23 18.99 -21.77
C PHE A 215 -1.69 19.73 -22.99
N GLU A 216 -2.46 19.73 -24.07
CA GLU A 216 -2.09 20.40 -25.32
C GLU A 216 -2.11 21.93 -25.21
N ASP A 217 -2.96 22.47 -24.31
CA ASP A 217 -3.14 23.91 -24.11
C ASP A 217 -3.11 24.28 -22.61
N TYR A 218 -2.27 25.27 -22.27
CA TYR A 218 -2.13 25.75 -20.89
C TYR A 218 -3.42 26.40 -20.37
N ASN A 219 -4.19 27.11 -21.21
CA ASN A 219 -5.44 27.73 -20.78
C ASN A 219 -6.49 26.68 -20.44
N TYR A 220 -6.53 25.57 -21.19
CA TYR A 220 -7.36 24.43 -20.88
C TYR A 220 -6.92 23.78 -19.55
N PHE A 221 -5.62 23.52 -19.38
CA PHE A 221 -5.06 23.04 -18.11
C PHE A 221 -5.46 23.92 -16.93
N SER A 222 -5.26 25.23 -17.03
CA SER A 222 -5.55 26.19 -15.96
C SER A 222 -7.03 26.17 -15.56
N ARG A 223 -7.94 26.10 -16.53
CA ARG A 223 -9.39 25.98 -16.27
C ARG A 223 -9.75 24.68 -15.58
N ILE A 224 -9.19 23.57 -16.03
CA ILE A 224 -9.42 22.25 -15.44
C ILE A 224 -8.85 22.19 -14.03
N PHE A 225 -7.62 22.64 -13.83
CA PHE A 225 -6.97 22.70 -12.52
C PHE A 225 -7.82 23.52 -11.54
N LYS A 226 -8.29 24.71 -11.93
CA LYS A 226 -9.16 25.53 -11.08
C LYS A 226 -10.48 24.83 -10.76
N ARG A 227 -11.08 24.15 -11.72
CA ARG A 227 -12.35 23.41 -11.52
C ARG A 227 -12.21 22.29 -10.48
N ILE A 228 -11.06 21.61 -10.45
CA ILE A 228 -10.82 20.45 -9.58
C ILE A 228 -10.24 20.89 -8.24
N SER A 229 -9.28 21.81 -8.22
CA SER A 229 -8.58 22.24 -7.00
C SER A 229 -9.20 23.45 -6.29
N GLY A 230 -10.09 24.19 -6.96
CA GLY A 230 -10.63 25.45 -6.48
C GLY A 230 -9.77 26.68 -6.80
N TYR A 231 -8.50 26.52 -7.19
CA TYR A 231 -7.53 27.56 -7.46
C TYR A 231 -6.94 27.42 -8.86
N THR A 232 -6.52 28.54 -9.49
CA THR A 232 -5.67 28.44 -10.67
C THR A 232 -4.30 27.90 -10.29
N PRO A 233 -3.53 27.32 -11.22
CA PRO A 233 -2.17 26.84 -10.93
C PRO A 233 -1.26 27.92 -10.30
N SER A 234 -1.41 29.17 -10.74
CA SER A 234 -0.65 30.31 -10.22
C SER A 234 -1.06 30.71 -8.81
N GLU A 235 -2.36 30.68 -8.50
CA GLU A 235 -2.89 30.89 -7.13
C GLU A 235 -2.44 29.76 -6.21
N TYR A 236 -2.56 28.50 -6.64
CA TYR A 236 -2.11 27.32 -5.88
C TYR A 236 -0.62 27.43 -5.55
N LYS A 237 0.22 27.74 -6.53
CA LYS A 237 1.65 27.97 -6.35
C LYS A 237 1.96 29.04 -5.28
N LYS A 238 1.24 30.16 -5.28
CA LYS A 238 1.42 31.21 -4.27
C LYS A 238 1.05 30.76 -2.88
N LEU A 239 -0.03 29.98 -2.70
CA LEU A 239 -0.47 29.46 -1.42
C LEU A 239 0.54 28.49 -0.80
N THR A 240 1.20 27.67 -1.62
CA THR A 240 2.23 26.70 -1.16
C THR A 240 3.48 27.41 -0.65
N TYR A 241 3.87 28.57 -1.22
CA TYR A 241 5.09 29.32 -0.84
C TYR A 241 4.87 30.43 0.19
N GLN A 242 3.64 30.65 0.65
CA GLN A 242 3.34 31.57 1.76
C GLN A 242 3.28 30.89 3.14
N LYS A 243 3.58 29.60 3.19
CA LYS A 243 3.77 28.82 4.43
C LYS A 243 5.24 28.67 4.74
#